data_6d05ab0282f1747aef724a19c7b7ede0
#
_entry.id   6d05ab0282f1747aef724a19c7b7ede0
#
_cell.length_a   1.000
_cell.length_b   1.000
_cell.length_c   1.000
_cell.angle_alpha   90.00
_cell.angle_beta   90.00
_cell.angle_gamma   90.00
#
_symmetry.space_group_name_H-M   'P 1'
#
loop_
_entity.id
_entity.type
_entity.pdbx_description
1 polymer ?
#
loop_
_entity_poly.entity_id
_entity_poly.type
_entity_poly.pdbx_seq_one_letter_code
_entity_poly.pdbx_strand_id
1 'polypeptide(L)'
;MRYYLGVDWADQTHAVWVVDEQGAKVASRAVPHTAAGLSEWGRELDEWRAQGIELWTAIERPEGRVVDFLLDHGVVVYPVNPKALDRARDRFRPSAAKSDPFDARVLAEFLRTDHRHLQALQPSSEAAQELKYLTEDYRRHVRQQTRLVNQLTATLKAYYPRALEVSELTTALARQFLQAYPTPVAVAALTQKRWQRWARAHRLSNARAQELWGCLQRPQLPVPDHVVRAKARLMLTLVEELTAVVAAVGQYREAIDAFFAGLPAAQWIRTLPIGDHGVTAPTLWALLGDAPRRWESWQHLQGHAGTVPVTIRSGQQRVVRFRFACDKALRYVVDQVAFLSLGKSEWARAYYDQQRARGHDHRPALRALGAKWLKIIFVMWDRQIPYDEQHHLATMTRQQLRQRGQKKVA
;
A
#
# COMPACT_ATOMS: atom_id res chain seq x y z
N MET A 1 -16.59 -35.44 4.83
CA MET A 1 -17.47 -34.79 3.83
C MET A 1 -17.16 -33.30 3.81
N ARG A 2 -17.17 -32.69 2.62
CA ARG A 2 -16.82 -31.27 2.46
C ARG A 2 -17.90 -30.55 1.66
N TYR A 3 -18.22 -29.32 2.07
CA TYR A 3 -19.07 -28.42 1.29
C TYR A 3 -18.23 -27.29 0.73
N TYR A 4 -18.51 -26.92 -0.52
CA TYR A 4 -17.89 -25.82 -1.25
C TYR A 4 -18.87 -24.68 -1.39
N LEU A 5 -18.54 -23.57 -0.79
CA LEU A 5 -19.34 -22.36 -0.78
C LEU A 5 -18.77 -21.36 -1.77
N GLY A 6 -19.63 -20.68 -2.52
CA GLY A 6 -19.28 -19.47 -3.25
C GLY A 6 -20.02 -18.30 -2.65
N VAL A 7 -19.31 -17.23 -2.35
CA VAL A 7 -19.88 -16.02 -1.77
C VAL A 7 -19.60 -14.85 -2.69
N ASP A 8 -20.67 -14.35 -3.31
CA ASP A 8 -20.60 -13.06 -4.01
C ASP A 8 -21.01 -11.94 -3.05
N TRP A 9 -20.01 -11.13 -2.70
CA TRP A 9 -20.14 -10.11 -1.67
C TRP A 9 -20.77 -8.84 -2.22
N ALA A 10 -21.77 -8.29 -1.49
CA ALA A 10 -22.34 -6.99 -1.76
C ALA A 10 -22.61 -6.20 -0.47
N ASP A 11 -22.86 -4.90 -0.56
CA ASP A 11 -22.98 -4.02 0.61
C ASP A 11 -24.22 -4.31 1.46
N GLN A 12 -25.30 -4.81 0.86
CA GLN A 12 -26.57 -5.05 1.57
C GLN A 12 -26.91 -6.53 1.73
N THR A 13 -26.59 -7.36 0.74
CA THR A 13 -26.99 -8.77 0.73
C THR A 13 -25.97 -9.59 -0.05
N HIS A 14 -25.45 -10.65 0.56
CA HIS A 14 -24.51 -11.57 -0.07
C HIS A 14 -25.25 -12.73 -0.72
N ALA A 15 -24.91 -13.06 -1.95
CA ALA A 15 -25.38 -14.28 -2.57
C ALA A 15 -24.46 -15.44 -2.16
N VAL A 16 -25.06 -16.49 -1.60
CA VAL A 16 -24.34 -17.70 -1.18
C VAL A 16 -24.87 -18.89 -1.93
N TRP A 17 -23.95 -19.71 -2.46
CA TRP A 17 -24.25 -20.97 -3.11
C TRP A 17 -23.38 -22.07 -2.53
N VAL A 18 -23.98 -23.23 -2.19
CA VAL A 18 -23.31 -24.35 -1.55
C VAL A 18 -23.49 -25.62 -2.37
N VAL A 19 -22.41 -26.32 -2.64
CA VAL A 19 -22.39 -27.63 -3.30
C VAL A 19 -21.59 -28.64 -2.48
N ASP A 20 -21.94 -29.92 -2.64
CA ASP A 20 -21.16 -31.02 -2.07
C ASP A 20 -19.97 -31.43 -2.93
N GLU A 21 -19.28 -32.50 -2.56
CA GLU A 21 -18.12 -33.02 -3.32
C GLU A 21 -18.47 -33.50 -4.72
N GLN A 22 -19.71 -33.91 -4.97
CA GLN A 22 -20.21 -34.35 -6.25
C GLN A 22 -20.71 -33.19 -7.13
N GLY A 23 -20.83 -31.97 -6.55
CA GLY A 23 -21.37 -30.80 -7.22
C GLY A 23 -22.90 -30.69 -7.14
N ALA A 24 -23.55 -31.54 -6.33
CA ALA A 24 -24.99 -31.40 -6.09
C ALA A 24 -25.23 -30.18 -5.20
N LYS A 25 -26.31 -29.44 -5.54
CA LYS A 25 -26.70 -28.26 -4.77
C LYS A 25 -27.18 -28.64 -3.37
N VAL A 26 -26.52 -28.15 -2.34
CA VAL A 26 -26.91 -28.29 -0.94
C VAL A 26 -27.81 -27.14 -0.49
N ALA A 27 -27.39 -25.91 -0.75
CA ALA A 27 -28.11 -24.70 -0.36
C ALA A 27 -27.87 -23.54 -1.33
N SER A 28 -28.78 -22.57 -1.32
CA SER A 28 -28.59 -21.27 -1.97
C SER A 28 -29.43 -20.25 -1.23
N ARG A 29 -28.83 -19.12 -0.90
CA ARG A 29 -29.50 -18.08 -0.13
C ARG A 29 -28.97 -16.68 -0.41
N ALA A 30 -29.75 -15.70 -0.04
CA ALA A 30 -29.35 -14.31 0.08
C ALA A 30 -29.17 -14.01 1.57
N VAL A 31 -27.96 -13.67 2.00
CA VAL A 31 -27.63 -13.36 3.40
C VAL A 31 -27.59 -11.83 3.56
N PRO A 32 -28.52 -11.24 4.33
CA PRO A 32 -28.47 -9.80 4.61
C PRO A 32 -27.19 -9.41 5.37
N HIS A 33 -26.55 -8.30 4.97
CA HIS A 33 -25.38 -7.76 5.68
C HIS A 33 -25.79 -7.03 6.95
N THR A 34 -26.47 -7.73 7.85
CA THR A 34 -26.93 -7.26 9.16
C THR A 34 -26.48 -8.23 10.26
N ALA A 35 -26.43 -7.76 11.50
CA ALA A 35 -26.09 -8.61 12.63
C ALA A 35 -27.00 -9.85 12.72
N ALA A 36 -28.30 -9.68 12.48
CA ALA A 36 -29.27 -10.80 12.48
C ALA A 36 -29.02 -11.78 11.33
N GLY A 37 -28.83 -11.28 10.11
CA GLY A 37 -28.59 -12.11 8.93
C GLY A 37 -27.29 -12.92 9.04
N LEU A 38 -26.22 -12.30 9.50
CA LEU A 38 -24.93 -12.98 9.73
C LEU A 38 -25.05 -13.99 10.88
N SER A 39 -25.75 -13.65 11.99
CA SER A 39 -25.94 -14.57 13.11
C SER A 39 -26.77 -15.81 12.71
N GLU A 40 -27.79 -15.65 11.86
CA GLU A 40 -28.55 -16.77 11.33
C GLU A 40 -27.69 -17.68 10.44
N TRP A 41 -26.91 -17.07 9.56
CA TRP A 41 -25.99 -17.81 8.69
C TRP A 41 -24.89 -18.52 9.50
N GLY A 42 -24.36 -17.87 10.54
CA GLY A 42 -23.36 -18.45 11.43
C GLY A 42 -23.87 -19.73 12.12
N ARG A 43 -25.12 -19.74 12.61
CA ARG A 43 -25.72 -20.94 13.20
C ARG A 43 -25.75 -22.12 12.21
N GLU A 44 -26.11 -21.89 10.97
CA GLU A 44 -26.10 -22.95 9.96
C GLU A 44 -24.67 -23.46 9.66
N LEU A 45 -23.67 -22.56 9.56
CA LEU A 45 -22.28 -22.97 9.39
C LEU A 45 -21.79 -23.82 10.56
N ASP A 46 -22.14 -23.44 11.78
CA ASP A 46 -21.80 -24.19 13.00
C ASP A 46 -22.52 -25.53 13.06
N GLU A 47 -23.79 -25.62 12.64
CA GLU A 47 -24.55 -26.87 12.54
C GLU A 47 -23.89 -27.84 11.55
N TRP A 48 -23.47 -27.40 10.39
CA TRP A 48 -22.75 -28.26 9.44
C TRP A 48 -21.40 -28.73 10.00
N ARG A 49 -20.68 -27.85 10.66
CA ARG A 49 -19.42 -28.24 11.32
C ARG A 49 -19.59 -29.21 12.44
N ALA A 50 -20.65 -29.08 13.25
CA ALA A 50 -21.00 -30.03 14.30
C ALA A 50 -21.30 -31.44 13.74
N GLN A 51 -21.77 -31.54 12.50
CA GLN A 51 -21.94 -32.80 11.76
C GLN A 51 -20.62 -33.33 11.15
N GLY A 52 -19.48 -32.70 11.40
CA GLY A 52 -18.17 -33.10 10.88
C GLY A 52 -17.94 -32.72 9.42
N ILE A 53 -18.70 -31.72 8.89
CA ILE A 53 -18.56 -31.24 7.53
C ILE A 53 -17.47 -30.14 7.50
N GLU A 54 -16.48 -30.31 6.62
CA GLU A 54 -15.49 -29.26 6.34
C GLU A 54 -16.13 -28.21 5.41
N LEU A 55 -16.02 -26.93 5.77
CA LEU A 55 -16.56 -25.81 4.98
C LEU A 55 -15.43 -25.06 4.30
N TRP A 56 -15.46 -25.02 2.97
CA TRP A 56 -14.52 -24.27 2.14
C TRP A 56 -15.28 -23.24 1.32
N THR A 57 -14.82 -22.00 1.33
CA THR A 57 -15.48 -20.91 0.59
C THR A 57 -14.56 -20.24 -0.40
N ALA A 58 -15.09 -19.92 -1.57
CA ALA A 58 -14.47 -19.00 -2.55
C ALA A 58 -15.11 -17.62 -2.47
N ILE A 59 -14.28 -16.57 -2.46
CA ILE A 59 -14.72 -15.17 -2.43
C ILE A 59 -13.78 -14.31 -3.26
N GLU A 60 -14.31 -13.29 -3.98
CA GLU A 60 -13.48 -12.36 -4.76
C GLU A 60 -12.64 -11.42 -3.90
N ARG A 61 -13.19 -10.91 -2.81
CA ARG A 61 -12.52 -9.97 -1.90
C ARG A 61 -11.97 -10.73 -0.69
N PRO A 62 -10.63 -10.77 -0.53
CA PRO A 62 -10.00 -11.51 0.58
C PRO A 62 -10.02 -10.75 1.92
N GLU A 63 -10.78 -9.68 2.02
CA GLU A 63 -10.81 -8.77 3.17
C GLU A 63 -12.23 -8.29 3.46
N GLY A 64 -12.47 -7.93 4.72
CA GLY A 64 -13.71 -7.35 5.18
C GLY A 64 -14.51 -8.28 6.10
N ARG A 65 -15.54 -7.70 6.73
CA ARG A 65 -16.28 -8.36 7.83
C ARG A 65 -16.87 -9.73 7.50
N VAL A 66 -17.20 -9.98 6.23
CA VAL A 66 -17.69 -11.32 5.81
C VAL A 66 -16.58 -12.36 5.82
N VAL A 67 -15.36 -11.95 5.46
CA VAL A 67 -14.19 -12.85 5.51
C VAL A 67 -13.85 -13.16 6.97
N ASP A 68 -13.80 -12.13 7.83
CA ASP A 68 -13.54 -12.30 9.26
C ASP A 68 -14.62 -13.22 9.88
N PHE A 69 -15.88 -12.95 9.60
CA PHE A 69 -17.02 -13.78 10.03
C PHE A 69 -16.88 -15.25 9.61
N LEU A 70 -16.51 -15.52 8.36
CA LEU A 70 -16.32 -16.87 7.85
C LEU A 70 -15.15 -17.59 8.57
N LEU A 71 -14.06 -16.86 8.79
CA LEU A 71 -12.89 -17.38 9.53
C LEU A 71 -13.24 -17.70 10.99
N ASP A 72 -14.00 -16.83 11.67
CA ASP A 72 -14.45 -17.00 13.05
C ASP A 72 -15.34 -18.25 13.19
N HIS A 73 -16.15 -18.58 12.16
CA HIS A 73 -16.93 -19.81 12.08
C HIS A 73 -16.12 -21.00 11.53
N GLY A 74 -14.77 -20.89 11.43
CA GLY A 74 -13.87 -21.96 11.04
C GLY A 74 -14.03 -22.43 9.59
N VAL A 75 -14.53 -21.56 8.72
CA VAL A 75 -14.59 -21.79 7.27
C VAL A 75 -13.24 -21.51 6.64
N VAL A 76 -12.74 -22.40 5.80
CA VAL A 76 -11.51 -22.18 5.05
C VAL A 76 -11.80 -21.28 3.85
N VAL A 77 -11.19 -20.10 3.79
CA VAL A 77 -11.46 -19.08 2.77
C VAL A 77 -10.43 -19.13 1.67
N TYR A 78 -10.87 -19.17 0.41
CA TYR A 78 -10.03 -19.14 -0.78
C TYR A 78 -10.32 -17.87 -1.58
N PRO A 79 -9.41 -16.90 -1.62
CA PRO A 79 -9.54 -15.73 -2.48
C PRO A 79 -9.44 -16.11 -3.96
N VAL A 80 -10.39 -15.65 -4.76
CA VAL A 80 -10.41 -15.88 -6.21
C VAL A 80 -10.17 -14.57 -6.95
N ASN A 81 -9.19 -14.56 -7.83
CA ASN A 81 -8.91 -13.39 -8.65
C ASN A 81 -10.08 -13.11 -9.61
N PRO A 82 -10.57 -11.85 -9.74
CA PRO A 82 -11.67 -11.50 -10.64
C PRO A 82 -11.51 -12.02 -12.07
N LYS A 83 -10.28 -11.97 -12.63
CA LYS A 83 -10.03 -12.51 -13.97
C LYS A 83 -10.13 -14.04 -14.05
N ALA A 84 -9.83 -14.74 -12.96
CA ALA A 84 -10.00 -16.19 -12.90
C ALA A 84 -11.49 -16.53 -12.84
N LEU A 85 -12.27 -15.76 -12.07
CA LEU A 85 -13.72 -15.88 -12.01
C LEU A 85 -14.38 -15.58 -13.37
N ASP A 86 -13.96 -14.52 -14.09
CA ASP A 86 -14.47 -14.22 -15.43
C ASP A 86 -14.26 -15.40 -16.39
N ARG A 87 -13.07 -15.99 -16.40
CA ARG A 87 -12.79 -17.18 -17.23
C ARG A 87 -13.56 -18.42 -16.78
N ALA A 88 -13.83 -18.55 -15.48
CA ALA A 88 -14.64 -19.64 -14.96
C ALA A 88 -16.11 -19.48 -15.37
N ARG A 89 -16.64 -18.25 -15.43
CA ARG A 89 -18.00 -17.97 -15.95
C ARG A 89 -18.21 -18.47 -17.37
N ASP A 90 -17.22 -18.28 -18.26
CA ASP A 90 -17.28 -18.72 -19.65
C ASP A 90 -17.53 -20.23 -19.81
N ARG A 91 -17.13 -21.05 -18.82
CA ARG A 91 -17.41 -22.50 -18.80
C ARG A 91 -18.90 -22.82 -18.63
N PHE A 92 -19.67 -21.94 -18.00
CA PHE A 92 -21.07 -22.18 -17.65
C PHE A 92 -22.04 -21.38 -18.51
N ARG A 93 -21.64 -20.19 -18.97
CA ARG A 93 -22.47 -19.31 -19.81
C ARG A 93 -21.62 -18.45 -20.76
N PRO A 94 -21.60 -18.77 -22.07
CA PRO A 94 -20.92 -17.94 -23.08
C PRO A 94 -21.55 -16.54 -23.25
N SER A 95 -22.80 -16.34 -22.81
CA SER A 95 -23.59 -15.13 -23.05
C SER A 95 -23.23 -13.92 -22.18
N ALA A 96 -22.18 -13.97 -21.36
CA ALA A 96 -21.77 -12.90 -20.44
C ALA A 96 -22.88 -12.38 -19.48
N ALA A 97 -24.03 -13.07 -19.36
CA ALA A 97 -25.07 -12.68 -18.42
C ALA A 97 -24.59 -12.83 -16.97
N LYS A 98 -24.72 -11.76 -16.21
CA LYS A 98 -24.22 -11.65 -14.83
C LYS A 98 -25.40 -11.57 -13.85
N SER A 99 -25.33 -12.34 -12.76
CA SER A 99 -26.20 -12.20 -11.59
C SER A 99 -25.49 -12.72 -10.36
N ASP A 100 -25.71 -12.10 -9.20
CA ASP A 100 -25.04 -12.46 -7.96
C ASP A 100 -25.19 -13.94 -7.57
N PRO A 101 -26.40 -14.59 -7.67
CA PRO A 101 -26.51 -16.02 -7.43
C PRO A 101 -25.75 -16.89 -8.42
N PHE A 102 -25.60 -16.44 -9.67
CA PHE A 102 -24.81 -17.14 -10.67
C PHE A 102 -23.31 -17.03 -10.38
N ASP A 103 -22.85 -15.84 -9.99
CA ASP A 103 -21.45 -15.62 -9.61
C ASP A 103 -21.07 -16.44 -8.35
N ALA A 104 -21.95 -16.49 -7.36
CA ALA A 104 -21.79 -17.36 -6.19
C ALA A 104 -21.71 -18.86 -6.60
N ARG A 105 -22.56 -19.32 -7.51
CA ARG A 105 -22.49 -20.68 -8.05
C ARG A 105 -21.15 -20.95 -8.74
N VAL A 106 -20.71 -20.04 -9.61
CA VAL A 106 -19.42 -20.19 -10.32
C VAL A 106 -18.27 -20.25 -9.36
N LEU A 107 -18.26 -19.43 -8.29
CA LEU A 107 -17.25 -19.46 -7.24
C LEU A 107 -17.22 -20.83 -6.51
N ALA A 108 -18.38 -21.36 -6.12
CA ALA A 108 -18.48 -22.66 -5.46
C ALA A 108 -17.93 -23.80 -6.34
N GLU A 109 -18.35 -23.85 -7.60
CA GLU A 109 -17.90 -24.87 -8.55
C GLU A 109 -16.41 -24.72 -8.91
N PHE A 110 -15.94 -23.49 -9.08
CA PHE A 110 -14.52 -23.23 -9.32
C PHE A 110 -13.67 -23.72 -8.14
N LEU A 111 -14.08 -23.43 -6.92
CA LEU A 111 -13.37 -23.94 -5.73
C LEU A 111 -13.39 -25.47 -5.71
N ARG A 112 -14.55 -26.10 -5.94
CA ARG A 112 -14.68 -27.55 -5.91
C ARG A 112 -13.74 -28.25 -6.89
N THR A 113 -13.63 -27.72 -8.12
CA THR A 113 -12.83 -28.35 -9.20
C THR A 113 -11.34 -27.95 -9.17
N ASP A 114 -11.04 -26.71 -8.77
CA ASP A 114 -9.71 -26.10 -8.96
C ASP A 114 -8.99 -25.76 -7.63
N HIS A 115 -9.51 -26.17 -6.46
CA HIS A 115 -8.93 -25.84 -5.15
C HIS A 115 -7.45 -26.17 -5.01
N ARG A 116 -6.95 -27.19 -5.73
CA ARG A 116 -5.54 -27.60 -5.72
C ARG A 116 -4.60 -26.51 -6.30
N HIS A 117 -5.15 -25.57 -7.06
CA HIS A 117 -4.45 -24.44 -7.65
C HIS A 117 -4.70 -23.11 -6.91
N LEU A 118 -5.49 -23.16 -5.85
CA LEU A 118 -5.81 -22.02 -5.00
C LEU A 118 -5.08 -22.14 -3.67
N GLN A 119 -4.77 -21.00 -3.07
CA GLN A 119 -4.21 -20.92 -1.74
C GLN A 119 -5.28 -20.46 -0.75
N ALA A 120 -5.45 -21.21 0.33
CA ALA A 120 -6.32 -20.82 1.42
C ALA A 120 -5.77 -19.54 2.09
N LEU A 121 -6.66 -18.62 2.43
CA LEU A 121 -6.33 -17.43 3.19
C LEU A 121 -5.81 -17.84 4.57
N GLN A 122 -4.61 -17.40 4.89
CA GLN A 122 -4.05 -17.54 6.22
C GLN A 122 -4.31 -16.24 6.98
N PRO A 123 -5.15 -16.25 8.03
CA PRO A 123 -5.40 -15.05 8.81
C PRO A 123 -4.11 -14.62 9.51
N SER A 124 -3.82 -13.33 9.42
CA SER A 124 -2.76 -12.72 10.22
C SER A 124 -3.29 -12.46 11.63
N SER A 125 -2.37 -12.30 12.61
CA SER A 125 -2.75 -11.92 13.97
C SER A 125 -3.53 -10.60 13.99
N GLU A 126 -4.29 -10.36 15.06
CA GLU A 126 -4.99 -9.10 15.29
C GLU A 126 -4.02 -7.91 15.23
N ALA A 127 -2.83 -8.06 15.81
CA ALA A 127 -1.80 -7.03 15.77
C ALA A 127 -1.34 -6.70 14.34
N ALA A 128 -1.18 -7.71 13.48
CA ALA A 128 -0.82 -7.47 12.08
C ALA A 128 -1.97 -6.82 11.31
N GLN A 129 -3.21 -7.19 11.60
CA GLN A 129 -4.40 -6.59 11.01
C GLN A 129 -4.57 -5.13 11.45
N GLU A 130 -4.45 -4.84 12.74
CA GLU A 130 -4.53 -3.48 13.28
C GLU A 130 -3.47 -2.58 12.64
N LEU A 131 -2.21 -3.03 12.59
CA LEU A 131 -1.14 -2.27 11.95
C LEU A 131 -1.40 -2.07 10.44
N LYS A 132 -2.02 -3.04 9.77
CA LYS A 132 -2.43 -2.91 8.38
C LYS A 132 -3.43 -1.77 8.22
N TYR A 133 -4.50 -1.71 9.04
CA TYR A 133 -5.47 -0.62 8.99
C TYR A 133 -4.83 0.73 9.29
N LEU A 134 -4.01 0.85 10.34
CA LEU A 134 -3.29 2.08 10.67
C LEU A 134 -2.42 2.57 9.51
N THR A 135 -1.68 1.68 8.86
CA THR A 135 -0.81 2.05 7.74
C THR A 135 -1.59 2.37 6.46
N GLU A 136 -2.75 1.77 6.24
CA GLU A 136 -3.66 2.11 5.14
C GLU A 136 -4.27 3.51 5.31
N ASP A 137 -4.74 3.83 6.52
CA ASP A 137 -5.30 5.14 6.84
C ASP A 137 -4.22 6.22 6.78
N TYR A 138 -3.03 5.97 7.31
CA TYR A 138 -1.88 6.85 7.13
C TYR A 138 -1.65 7.17 5.65
N ARG A 139 -1.60 6.15 4.78
CA ARG A 139 -1.40 6.34 3.33
C ARG A 139 -2.55 7.09 2.66
N ARG A 140 -3.77 6.96 3.18
CA ARG A 140 -4.93 7.74 2.72
C ARG A 140 -4.72 9.22 3.02
N HIS A 141 -4.32 9.55 4.26
CA HIS A 141 -4.03 10.93 4.66
C HIS A 141 -2.82 11.53 3.89
N VAL A 142 -1.74 10.78 3.67
CA VAL A 142 -0.61 11.24 2.85
C VAL A 142 -1.02 11.57 1.41
N ARG A 143 -1.90 10.76 0.80
CA ARG A 143 -2.44 11.08 -0.53
C ARG A 143 -3.32 12.32 -0.52
N GLN A 144 -4.12 12.51 0.51
CA GLN A 144 -4.94 13.71 0.68
C GLN A 144 -4.06 14.94 0.87
N GLN A 145 -3.01 14.87 1.70
CA GLN A 145 -2.01 15.92 1.87
C GLN A 145 -1.39 16.32 0.52
N THR A 146 -0.94 15.35 -0.27
CA THR A 146 -0.35 15.62 -1.60
C THR A 146 -1.34 16.32 -2.52
N ARG A 147 -2.61 15.91 -2.52
CA ARG A 147 -3.66 16.56 -3.31
C ARG A 147 -3.87 18.01 -2.90
N LEU A 148 -3.98 18.27 -1.59
CA LEU A 148 -4.17 19.63 -1.05
C LEU A 148 -2.97 20.53 -1.34
N VAL A 149 -1.75 20.02 -1.18
CA VAL A 149 -0.52 20.76 -1.55
C VAL A 149 -0.52 21.14 -3.03
N ASN A 150 -0.91 20.23 -3.92
CA ASN A 150 -0.99 20.53 -5.36
C ASN A 150 -2.07 21.57 -5.67
N GLN A 151 -3.25 21.49 -5.06
CA GLN A 151 -4.33 22.47 -5.21
C GLN A 151 -3.92 23.85 -4.68
N LEU A 152 -3.31 23.89 -3.50
CA LEU A 152 -2.82 25.12 -2.89
C LEU A 152 -1.71 25.76 -3.74
N THR A 153 -0.76 24.95 -4.24
CA THR A 153 0.28 25.40 -5.16
C THR A 153 -0.32 26.01 -6.43
N ALA A 154 -1.28 25.34 -7.06
CA ALA A 154 -1.95 25.83 -8.26
C ALA A 154 -2.71 27.15 -7.97
N THR A 155 -3.41 27.21 -6.84
CA THR A 155 -4.12 28.43 -6.40
C THR A 155 -3.17 29.59 -6.19
N LEU A 156 -2.05 29.40 -5.46
CA LEU A 156 -1.06 30.44 -5.21
C LEU A 156 -0.37 30.91 -6.51
N LYS A 157 -0.04 29.99 -7.41
CA LYS A 157 0.53 30.36 -8.73
C LYS A 157 -0.38 31.30 -9.54
N ALA A 158 -1.69 31.19 -9.34
CA ALA A 158 -2.66 31.99 -10.06
C ALA A 158 -2.74 33.48 -9.59
N TYR A 159 -2.40 33.76 -8.33
CA TYR A 159 -2.53 35.14 -7.82
C TYR A 159 -1.41 35.61 -6.89
N TYR A 160 -0.68 34.70 -6.25
CA TYR A 160 0.32 35.01 -5.21
C TYR A 160 1.53 34.05 -5.24
N PRO A 161 2.24 33.92 -6.39
CA PRO A 161 3.32 32.96 -6.54
C PRO A 161 4.48 33.15 -5.55
N ARG A 162 4.77 34.38 -5.11
CA ARG A 162 5.83 34.67 -4.14
C ARG A 162 5.65 33.98 -2.78
N ALA A 163 4.42 33.72 -2.39
CA ALA A 163 4.15 33.02 -1.14
C ALA A 163 4.72 31.58 -1.12
N LEU A 164 4.94 30.97 -2.30
CA LEU A 164 5.56 29.65 -2.42
C LEU A 164 7.06 29.64 -2.06
N GLU A 165 7.71 30.80 -2.04
CA GLU A 165 9.15 30.94 -1.72
C GLU A 165 9.41 30.96 -0.20
N VAL A 166 8.36 31.10 0.62
CA VAL A 166 8.50 31.22 2.09
C VAL A 166 8.99 29.92 2.71
N SER A 167 8.30 28.82 2.43
CA SER A 167 8.65 27.48 2.89
C SER A 167 7.78 26.44 2.19
N GLU A 168 8.08 25.17 2.39
CA GLU A 168 7.18 24.08 1.95
C GLU A 168 5.80 24.20 2.61
N LEU A 169 4.73 24.03 1.85
CA LEU A 169 3.34 24.22 2.29
C LEU A 169 2.92 23.30 3.44
N THR A 170 3.59 22.18 3.60
CA THR A 170 3.38 21.24 4.72
C THR A 170 3.96 21.75 6.05
N THR A 171 4.79 22.78 6.03
CA THR A 171 5.36 23.38 7.26
C THR A 171 4.37 24.31 7.95
N ALA A 172 4.45 24.38 9.28
CA ALA A 172 3.65 25.33 10.06
C ALA A 172 3.93 26.78 9.63
N LEU A 173 5.20 27.09 9.34
CA LEU A 173 5.65 28.42 8.90
C LEU A 173 4.89 28.90 7.67
N ALA A 174 4.84 28.08 6.60
CA ALA A 174 4.16 28.46 5.36
C ALA A 174 2.66 28.68 5.58
N ARG A 175 2.00 27.78 6.33
CA ARG A 175 0.56 27.91 6.60
C ARG A 175 0.22 29.12 7.43
N GLN A 176 0.99 29.39 8.50
CA GLN A 176 0.82 30.57 9.35
C GLN A 176 1.11 31.87 8.58
N PHE A 177 2.07 31.85 7.66
CA PHE A 177 2.34 32.98 6.78
C PHE A 177 1.14 33.27 5.87
N LEU A 178 0.58 32.25 5.23
CA LEU A 178 -0.58 32.39 4.34
C LEU A 178 -1.83 32.87 5.08
N GLN A 179 -2.03 32.46 6.33
CA GLN A 179 -3.12 32.93 7.19
C GLN A 179 -2.93 34.40 7.59
N ALA A 180 -1.70 34.78 7.95
CA ALA A 180 -1.40 36.16 8.37
C ALA A 180 -1.39 37.15 7.17
N TYR A 181 -0.94 36.70 6.01
CA TYR A 181 -0.76 37.53 4.81
C TYR A 181 -1.35 36.84 3.57
N PRO A 182 -2.68 36.78 3.46
CA PRO A 182 -3.35 35.99 2.43
C PRO A 182 -3.30 36.58 1.02
N THR A 183 -2.82 37.79 0.88
CA THR A 183 -2.77 38.49 -0.42
C THR A 183 -1.44 39.21 -0.64
N PRO A 184 -1.02 39.44 -1.90
CA PRO A 184 0.13 40.28 -2.22
C PRO A 184 0.06 41.70 -1.62
N VAL A 185 -1.14 42.27 -1.58
CA VAL A 185 -1.37 43.60 -1.03
C VAL A 185 -1.10 43.63 0.48
N ALA A 186 -1.48 42.56 1.20
CA ALA A 186 -1.22 42.47 2.63
C ALA A 186 0.28 42.44 2.94
N VAL A 187 1.10 41.85 2.07
CA VAL A 187 2.57 41.88 2.20
C VAL A 187 3.18 43.23 1.77
N ALA A 188 2.68 43.81 0.69
CA ALA A 188 3.15 45.12 0.24
C ALA A 188 2.90 46.22 1.30
N ALA A 189 1.87 46.09 2.11
CA ALA A 189 1.55 46.98 3.22
C ALA A 189 2.40 46.73 4.50
N LEU A 190 3.25 45.66 4.52
CA LEU A 190 4.12 45.36 5.65
C LEU A 190 5.31 46.35 5.72
N THR A 191 5.56 46.85 6.93
CA THR A 191 6.82 47.52 7.22
C THR A 191 7.87 46.47 7.61
N GLN A 192 9.15 46.79 7.33
CA GLN A 192 10.26 45.89 7.72
C GLN A 192 10.25 45.57 9.23
N LYS A 193 9.86 46.51 10.09
CA LYS A 193 9.72 46.32 11.53
C LYS A 193 8.65 45.30 11.89
N ARG A 194 7.48 45.32 11.20
CA ARG A 194 6.41 44.34 11.39
C ARG A 194 6.82 42.95 10.91
N TRP A 195 7.47 42.89 9.75
CA TRP A 195 8.01 41.66 9.21
C TRP A 195 9.01 41.01 10.16
N GLN A 196 10.00 41.79 10.68
CA GLN A 196 11.00 41.27 11.59
C GLN A 196 10.37 40.76 12.91
N ARG A 197 9.31 41.41 13.40
CA ARG A 197 8.58 40.93 14.57
C ARG A 197 7.91 39.59 14.30
N TRP A 198 7.25 39.46 13.17
CA TRP A 198 6.61 38.22 12.73
C TRP A 198 7.64 37.10 12.56
N ALA A 199 8.74 37.37 11.88
CA ALA A 199 9.84 36.42 11.64
C ALA A 199 10.44 35.89 12.97
N ARG A 200 10.68 36.76 13.95
CA ARG A 200 11.19 36.37 15.27
C ARG A 200 10.18 35.49 16.01
N ALA A 201 8.88 35.83 15.98
CA ALA A 201 7.85 35.02 16.62
C ALA A 201 7.78 33.61 16.03
N HIS A 202 8.17 33.42 14.76
CA HIS A 202 8.23 32.15 14.07
C HIS A 202 9.63 31.53 14.00
N ARG A 203 10.55 32.02 14.87
CA ARG A 203 11.92 31.48 15.03
C ARG A 203 12.77 31.47 13.75
N LEU A 204 12.52 32.40 12.83
CA LEU A 204 13.40 32.58 11.67
C LEU A 204 14.71 33.23 12.09
N SER A 205 15.83 32.77 11.49
CA SER A 205 17.10 33.49 11.64
C SER A 205 17.04 34.85 10.96
N ASN A 206 17.83 35.82 11.44
CA ASN A 206 17.85 37.14 10.83
C ASN A 206 18.23 37.08 9.35
N ALA A 207 19.17 36.23 8.95
CA ALA A 207 19.58 36.08 7.54
C ALA A 207 18.40 35.56 6.69
N ARG A 208 17.68 34.49 7.16
CA ARG A 208 16.53 33.96 6.43
C ARG A 208 15.37 34.93 6.38
N ALA A 209 15.12 35.69 7.45
CA ALA A 209 14.09 36.71 7.49
C ALA A 209 14.39 37.83 6.49
N GLN A 210 15.65 38.23 6.32
CA GLN A 210 16.05 39.25 5.36
C GLN A 210 15.97 38.74 3.91
N GLU A 211 16.39 37.51 3.65
CA GLU A 211 16.24 36.87 2.34
C GLU A 211 14.77 36.81 1.91
N LEU A 212 13.90 36.31 2.76
CA LEU A 212 12.48 36.22 2.49
C LEU A 212 11.82 37.57 2.30
N TRP A 213 12.22 38.58 3.11
CA TRP A 213 11.78 39.96 2.90
C TRP A 213 12.10 40.45 1.49
N GLY A 214 13.35 40.26 1.05
CA GLY A 214 13.76 40.60 -0.31
C GLY A 214 12.97 39.87 -1.39
N CYS A 215 12.66 38.58 -1.20
CA CYS A 215 11.82 37.81 -2.12
C CYS A 215 10.40 38.36 -2.21
N LEU A 216 9.77 38.60 -1.04
CA LEU A 216 8.39 39.04 -0.96
C LEU A 216 8.13 40.44 -1.52
N GLN A 217 9.17 41.32 -1.51
CA GLN A 217 9.08 42.66 -2.06
C GLN A 217 9.31 42.74 -3.59
N ARG A 218 9.74 41.64 -4.22
CA ARG A 218 9.92 41.63 -5.67
C ARG A 218 8.60 41.81 -6.40
N PRO A 219 8.56 42.58 -7.49
CA PRO A 219 7.37 42.73 -8.31
C PRO A 219 6.85 41.37 -8.80
N GLN A 220 5.55 41.23 -8.84
CA GLN A 220 4.87 40.10 -9.48
C GLN A 220 3.82 40.63 -10.48
N LEU A 221 3.37 39.73 -11.37
CA LEU A 221 2.36 40.10 -12.34
C LEU A 221 1.11 40.61 -11.63
N PRO A 222 0.53 41.74 -12.05
CA PRO A 222 -0.70 42.25 -11.47
C PRO A 222 -1.86 41.29 -11.76
N VAL A 223 -2.71 41.10 -10.74
CA VAL A 223 -3.90 40.23 -10.83
C VAL A 223 -5.11 41.08 -10.46
N PRO A 224 -6.23 41.01 -11.21
CA PRO A 224 -7.44 41.77 -10.89
C PRO A 224 -7.95 41.46 -9.45
N ASP A 225 -8.41 42.52 -8.75
CA ASP A 225 -8.82 42.42 -7.35
C ASP A 225 -9.89 41.39 -7.07
N HIS A 226 -10.85 41.24 -7.99
CA HIS A 226 -11.89 40.20 -7.82
C HIS A 226 -11.32 38.76 -7.84
N VAL A 227 -10.27 38.51 -8.63
CA VAL A 227 -9.55 37.22 -8.68
C VAL A 227 -8.77 37.05 -7.39
N VAL A 228 -8.06 38.09 -6.92
CA VAL A 228 -7.32 38.04 -5.64
C VAL A 228 -8.27 37.67 -4.48
N ARG A 229 -9.41 38.39 -4.36
CA ARG A 229 -10.39 38.09 -3.29
C ARG A 229 -10.91 36.67 -3.35
N ALA A 230 -11.29 36.18 -4.54
CA ALA A 230 -11.84 34.84 -4.71
C ALA A 230 -10.78 33.75 -4.41
N LYS A 231 -9.56 33.92 -4.93
CA LYS A 231 -8.47 32.96 -4.74
C LYS A 231 -7.90 32.97 -3.34
N ALA A 232 -7.81 34.11 -2.67
CA ALA A 232 -7.41 34.21 -1.28
C ALA A 232 -8.39 33.47 -0.35
N ARG A 233 -9.71 33.56 -0.62
CA ARG A 233 -10.70 32.78 0.13
C ARG A 233 -10.50 31.28 -0.03
N LEU A 234 -10.35 30.79 -1.28
CA LEU A 234 -10.07 29.38 -1.53
C LEU A 234 -8.76 28.92 -0.87
N MET A 235 -7.71 29.76 -0.97
CA MET A 235 -6.42 29.47 -0.36
C MET A 235 -6.52 29.29 1.15
N LEU A 236 -7.26 30.15 1.86
CA LEU A 236 -7.46 30.03 3.31
C LEU A 236 -8.17 28.74 3.67
N THR A 237 -9.24 28.35 2.97
CA THR A 237 -9.91 27.06 3.15
C THR A 237 -8.95 25.89 2.95
N LEU A 238 -8.17 25.89 1.87
CA LEU A 238 -7.18 24.84 1.60
C LEU A 238 -6.08 24.76 2.67
N VAL A 239 -5.68 25.89 3.25
CA VAL A 239 -4.71 25.93 4.37
C VAL A 239 -5.27 25.31 5.64
N GLU A 240 -6.55 25.54 5.96
CA GLU A 240 -7.24 24.93 7.08
C GLU A 240 -7.34 23.40 6.92
N GLU A 241 -7.81 22.94 5.75
CA GLU A 241 -7.87 21.52 5.42
C GLU A 241 -6.48 20.86 5.48
N LEU A 242 -5.47 21.50 4.89
CA LEU A 242 -4.08 20.99 4.90
C LEU A 242 -3.54 20.92 6.33
N THR A 243 -3.88 21.88 7.18
CA THR A 243 -3.43 21.88 8.57
C THR A 243 -3.97 20.68 9.34
N ALA A 244 -5.25 20.37 9.20
CA ALA A 244 -5.85 19.20 9.81
C ALA A 244 -5.25 17.89 9.29
N VAL A 245 -5.04 17.79 7.98
CA VAL A 245 -4.46 16.58 7.36
C VAL A 245 -3.01 16.38 7.75
N VAL A 246 -2.20 17.44 7.82
CA VAL A 246 -0.80 17.34 8.28
C VAL A 246 -0.72 16.89 9.74
N ALA A 247 -1.62 17.37 10.60
CA ALA A 247 -1.71 16.93 11.99
C ALA A 247 -2.08 15.43 12.06
N ALA A 248 -3.08 14.99 11.30
CA ALA A 248 -3.46 13.58 11.22
C ALA A 248 -2.31 12.69 10.74
N VAL A 249 -1.57 13.08 9.68
CA VAL A 249 -0.37 12.36 9.21
C VAL A 249 0.66 12.21 10.33
N GLY A 250 0.89 13.26 11.14
CA GLY A 250 1.79 13.22 12.29
C GLY A 250 1.33 12.21 13.34
N GLN A 251 0.06 12.29 13.76
CA GLN A 251 -0.54 11.41 14.77
C GLN A 251 -0.50 9.92 14.34
N TYR A 252 -0.89 9.62 13.09
CA TYR A 252 -0.81 8.25 12.59
C TYR A 252 0.62 7.73 12.54
N ARG A 253 1.59 8.57 12.15
CA ARG A 253 3.00 8.16 12.13
C ARG A 253 3.51 7.80 13.52
N GLU A 254 3.19 8.61 14.53
CA GLU A 254 3.54 8.35 15.92
C GLU A 254 2.87 7.09 16.45
N ALA A 255 1.57 6.92 16.21
CA ALA A 255 0.81 5.75 16.62
C ALA A 255 1.36 4.46 15.98
N ILE A 256 1.65 4.48 14.67
CA ILE A 256 2.23 3.33 13.95
C ILE A 256 3.61 2.99 14.52
N ASP A 257 4.47 3.98 14.75
CA ASP A 257 5.82 3.74 15.26
C ASP A 257 5.79 3.17 16.69
N ALA A 258 4.96 3.73 17.56
CA ALA A 258 4.76 3.26 18.93
C ALA A 258 4.17 1.85 18.98
N PHE A 259 3.12 1.58 18.18
CA PHE A 259 2.50 0.26 18.10
C PHE A 259 3.50 -0.81 17.62
N PHE A 260 4.20 -0.52 16.52
CA PHE A 260 5.17 -1.44 15.94
C PHE A 260 6.36 -1.69 16.88
N ALA A 261 6.80 -0.71 17.65
CA ALA A 261 7.90 -0.86 18.59
C ALA A 261 7.60 -1.91 19.67
N GLY A 262 6.35 -2.11 20.04
CA GLY A 262 5.88 -3.14 20.97
C GLY A 262 5.83 -4.55 20.39
N LEU A 263 5.98 -4.73 19.08
CA LEU A 263 5.88 -6.03 18.43
C LEU A 263 7.25 -6.73 18.34
N PRO A 264 7.30 -8.08 18.53
CA PRO A 264 8.54 -8.84 18.34
C PRO A 264 9.18 -8.64 16.96
N ALA A 265 8.37 -8.42 15.94
CA ALA A 265 8.83 -8.18 14.58
C ALA A 265 9.70 -6.92 14.43
N ALA A 266 9.54 -5.92 15.29
CA ALA A 266 10.36 -4.71 15.27
C ALA A 266 11.85 -5.02 15.45
N GLN A 267 12.18 -6.06 16.23
CA GLN A 267 13.57 -6.43 16.54
C GLN A 267 14.35 -6.86 15.29
N TRP A 268 13.70 -7.42 14.30
CA TRP A 268 14.37 -7.88 13.08
C TRP A 268 14.06 -7.05 11.84
N ILE A 269 12.86 -6.50 11.70
CA ILE A 269 12.52 -5.68 10.52
C ILE A 269 13.24 -4.31 10.55
N ARG A 270 13.40 -3.70 11.72
CA ARG A 270 14.10 -2.40 11.84
C ARG A 270 15.60 -2.48 11.56
N THR A 271 16.16 -3.68 11.46
CA THR A 271 17.56 -3.87 11.05
C THR A 271 17.80 -3.66 9.56
N LEU A 272 16.73 -3.59 8.75
CA LEU A 272 16.85 -3.21 7.35
C LEU A 272 17.45 -1.81 7.21
N PRO A 273 18.32 -1.54 6.22
CA PRO A 273 18.97 -0.24 6.05
C PRO A 273 18.02 0.80 5.45
N ILE A 274 16.87 1.02 6.09
CA ILE A 274 15.80 1.93 5.65
C ILE A 274 15.54 3.06 6.65
N GLY A 275 16.20 3.06 7.80
CA GLY A 275 16.05 4.02 8.88
C GLY A 275 15.33 3.42 10.09
N ASP A 276 15.73 3.90 11.26
CA ASP A 276 15.30 3.33 12.55
C ASP A 276 13.86 3.72 12.92
N HIS A 277 13.40 4.86 12.40
CA HIS A 277 12.08 5.42 12.66
C HIS A 277 11.34 5.72 11.37
N GLY A 278 10.04 5.50 11.38
CA GLY A 278 9.15 5.80 10.28
C GLY A 278 8.19 4.65 9.95
N VAL A 279 7.37 4.88 8.92
CA VAL A 279 6.25 3.98 8.59
C VAL A 279 6.61 2.87 7.60
N THR A 280 7.82 2.88 7.02
CA THR A 280 8.19 1.90 5.97
C THR A 280 8.32 0.49 6.53
N ALA A 281 9.05 0.31 7.63
CA ALA A 281 9.23 -0.98 8.29
C ALA A 281 7.89 -1.54 8.83
N PRO A 282 7.09 -0.76 9.59
CA PRO A 282 5.75 -1.18 10.00
C PRO A 282 4.84 -1.56 8.84
N THR A 283 4.79 -0.74 7.78
CA THR A 283 3.97 -1.02 6.59
C THR A 283 4.42 -2.29 5.88
N LEU A 284 5.72 -2.52 5.77
CA LEU A 284 6.25 -3.74 5.17
C LEU A 284 5.78 -4.97 5.94
N TRP A 285 5.91 -4.97 7.28
CA TRP A 285 5.49 -6.09 8.10
C TRP A 285 3.99 -6.32 8.04
N ALA A 286 3.18 -5.27 8.13
CA ALA A 286 1.73 -5.36 8.04
C ALA A 286 1.26 -5.99 6.71
N LEU A 287 1.95 -5.71 5.60
CA LEU A 287 1.64 -6.27 4.28
C LEU A 287 2.20 -7.68 4.07
N LEU A 288 3.34 -8.00 4.68
CA LEU A 288 3.85 -9.37 4.71
C LEU A 288 2.93 -10.28 5.52
N GLY A 289 2.38 -9.77 6.62
CA GLY A 289 1.64 -10.56 7.60
C GLY A 289 2.56 -11.49 8.39
N ASP A 290 2.01 -12.07 9.43
CA ASP A 290 2.73 -12.96 10.36
C ASP A 290 2.20 -14.41 10.36
N ALA A 291 1.20 -14.71 9.51
CA ALA A 291 0.64 -16.05 9.42
C ALA A 291 1.71 -17.04 8.89
N PRO A 292 1.93 -18.17 9.58
CA PRO A 292 2.88 -19.18 9.13
C PRO A 292 2.55 -19.67 7.73
N ARG A 293 3.57 -19.89 6.90
CA ARG A 293 3.43 -20.41 5.52
C ARG A 293 2.61 -19.55 4.56
N ARG A 294 2.32 -18.29 4.91
CA ARG A 294 1.64 -17.35 4.01
C ARG A 294 2.38 -17.19 2.68
N TRP A 295 3.70 -17.24 2.71
CA TRP A 295 4.55 -17.16 1.52
C TRP A 295 5.27 -18.51 1.32
N GLU A 296 4.94 -19.22 0.26
CA GLU A 296 5.59 -20.50 -0.08
C GLU A 296 7.06 -20.32 -0.49
N SER A 297 7.37 -19.18 -1.09
CA SER A 297 8.72 -18.89 -1.58
C SER A 297 8.91 -17.39 -1.81
N TRP A 298 10.17 -16.97 -1.88
CA TRP A 298 10.51 -15.60 -2.27
C TRP A 298 10.04 -15.27 -3.71
N GLN A 299 9.94 -16.24 -4.60
CA GLN A 299 9.41 -16.05 -5.96
C GLN A 299 7.91 -15.70 -5.91
N HIS A 300 7.15 -16.40 -5.05
CA HIS A 300 5.76 -16.11 -4.82
C HIS A 300 5.58 -14.67 -4.29
N LEU A 301 6.36 -14.30 -3.27
CA LEU A 301 6.35 -12.94 -2.71
C LEU A 301 6.71 -11.86 -3.75
N GLN A 302 7.74 -12.10 -4.59
CA GLN A 302 8.11 -11.19 -5.69
C GLN A 302 7.00 -11.06 -6.73
N GLY A 303 6.34 -12.17 -7.06
CA GLY A 303 5.18 -12.17 -7.96
C GLY A 303 4.03 -11.36 -7.41
N HIS A 304 3.72 -11.54 -6.13
CA HIS A 304 2.66 -10.81 -5.43
C HIS A 304 2.96 -9.31 -5.33
N ALA A 305 4.20 -8.93 -5.01
CA ALA A 305 4.66 -7.54 -5.03
C ALA A 305 4.82 -6.96 -6.44
N GLY A 306 4.79 -7.78 -7.49
CA GLY A 306 4.93 -7.35 -8.87
C GLY A 306 6.32 -6.80 -9.23
N THR A 307 7.36 -7.22 -8.51
CA THR A 307 8.74 -6.81 -8.78
C THR A 307 9.39 -7.60 -9.90
N VAL A 308 8.81 -8.74 -10.28
CA VAL A 308 9.26 -9.58 -11.39
C VAL A 308 8.33 -9.44 -12.59
N PRO A 309 8.90 -9.41 -13.83
CA PRO A 309 8.10 -9.28 -15.03
C PRO A 309 7.29 -10.56 -15.33
N VAL A 310 6.33 -10.43 -16.24
CA VAL A 310 5.62 -11.55 -16.86
C VAL A 310 6.26 -11.85 -18.20
N THR A 311 6.70 -13.09 -18.38
CA THR A 311 7.20 -13.56 -19.69
C THR A 311 6.10 -14.30 -20.42
N ILE A 312 5.78 -13.84 -21.61
CA ILE A 312 4.84 -14.50 -22.53
C ILE A 312 5.68 -15.13 -23.63
N ARG A 313 5.54 -16.45 -23.82
CA ARG A 313 6.19 -17.18 -24.91
C ARG A 313 5.13 -17.80 -25.82
N SER A 314 5.27 -17.57 -27.13
CA SER A 314 4.46 -18.21 -28.15
C SER A 314 5.36 -18.58 -29.33
N GLY A 315 5.60 -19.85 -29.53
CA GLY A 315 6.59 -20.32 -30.50
C GLY A 315 7.98 -19.73 -30.23
N GLN A 316 8.56 -19.08 -31.22
CA GLN A 316 9.87 -18.40 -31.11
C GLN A 316 9.80 -17.00 -30.48
N GLN A 317 8.61 -16.44 -30.34
CA GLN A 317 8.44 -15.12 -29.75
C GLN A 317 8.49 -15.16 -28.21
N ARG A 318 9.35 -14.31 -27.64
CA ARG A 318 9.42 -14.09 -26.19
C ARG A 318 9.22 -12.62 -25.89
N VAL A 319 8.10 -12.29 -25.25
CA VAL A 319 7.78 -10.93 -24.82
C VAL A 319 7.82 -10.85 -23.30
N VAL A 320 8.61 -9.89 -22.79
CA VAL A 320 8.69 -9.60 -21.35
C VAL A 320 7.89 -8.35 -21.06
N ARG A 321 6.84 -8.48 -20.25
CA ARG A 321 5.93 -7.37 -19.92
C ARG A 321 5.99 -7.05 -18.43
N PHE A 322 5.70 -5.79 -18.11
CA PHE A 322 5.51 -5.35 -16.74
C PHE A 322 4.32 -6.10 -16.10
N ARG A 323 4.48 -6.56 -14.86
CA ARG A 323 3.40 -7.22 -14.11
C ARG A 323 2.47 -6.18 -13.50
N PHE A 324 1.30 -5.99 -14.07
CA PHE A 324 0.27 -5.09 -13.53
C PHE A 324 -0.54 -5.74 -12.41
N ALA A 325 -0.86 -7.02 -12.54
CA ALA A 325 -1.58 -7.80 -11.52
C ALA A 325 -0.66 -8.10 -10.33
N CYS A 326 -0.80 -7.33 -9.26
CA CYS A 326 0.01 -7.43 -8.05
C CYS A 326 -0.64 -6.63 -6.91
N ASP A 327 -0.20 -6.84 -5.69
CA ASP A 327 -0.48 -5.93 -4.57
C ASP A 327 0.30 -4.61 -4.76
N LYS A 328 -0.46 -3.55 -5.06
CA LYS A 328 0.12 -2.22 -5.33
C LYS A 328 0.69 -1.57 -4.05
N ALA A 329 0.17 -1.94 -2.88
CA ALA A 329 0.65 -1.45 -1.60
C ALA A 329 2.00 -2.07 -1.27
N LEU A 330 2.12 -3.38 -1.41
CA LEU A 330 3.37 -4.10 -1.21
C LEU A 330 4.44 -3.65 -2.22
N ARG A 331 4.07 -3.47 -3.49
CA ARG A 331 5.00 -2.90 -4.47
C ARG A 331 5.53 -1.54 -4.04
N TYR A 332 4.64 -0.65 -3.61
CA TYR A 332 5.03 0.68 -3.18
C TYR A 332 6.00 0.65 -2.00
N VAL A 333 5.72 -0.14 -0.97
CA VAL A 333 6.62 -0.22 0.18
C VAL A 333 7.96 -0.86 -0.17
N VAL A 334 7.98 -1.85 -1.06
CA VAL A 334 9.23 -2.45 -1.56
C VAL A 334 10.05 -1.45 -2.37
N ASP A 335 9.42 -0.61 -3.19
CA ASP A 335 10.08 0.50 -3.88
C ASP A 335 10.69 1.51 -2.88
N GLN A 336 9.98 1.79 -1.75
CA GLN A 336 10.52 2.63 -0.67
C GLN A 336 11.73 1.97 0.03
N VAL A 337 11.65 0.68 0.35
CA VAL A 337 12.78 -0.08 0.91
C VAL A 337 13.99 0.01 -0.02
N ALA A 338 13.79 -0.23 -1.32
CA ALA A 338 14.86 -0.14 -2.31
C ALA A 338 15.46 1.27 -2.39
N PHE A 339 14.62 2.30 -2.40
CA PHE A 339 15.07 3.69 -2.46
C PHE A 339 15.84 4.12 -1.21
N LEU A 340 15.30 3.86 -0.02
CA LEU A 340 15.91 4.26 1.25
C LEU A 340 17.23 3.51 1.50
N SER A 341 17.36 2.26 1.05
CA SER A 341 18.58 1.48 1.18
C SER A 341 19.76 2.03 0.37
N LEU A 342 19.52 2.85 -0.67
CA LEU A 342 20.59 3.44 -1.49
C LEU A 342 21.55 4.34 -0.69
N GLY A 343 21.08 4.97 0.37
CA GLY A 343 21.89 5.83 1.22
C GLY A 343 22.54 5.13 2.39
N LYS A 344 22.23 3.84 2.65
CA LYS A 344 22.61 3.12 3.87
C LYS A 344 23.26 1.77 3.63
N SER A 345 23.23 1.23 2.43
CA SER A 345 23.79 -0.06 2.06
C SER A 345 24.62 0.07 0.80
N GLU A 346 25.92 -0.24 0.92
CA GLU A 346 26.87 -0.11 -0.19
C GLU A 346 26.55 -1.08 -1.34
N TRP A 347 26.18 -2.33 -1.06
CA TRP A 347 25.83 -3.28 -2.11
C TRP A 347 24.54 -2.91 -2.82
N ALA A 348 23.56 -2.35 -2.09
CA ALA A 348 22.30 -1.91 -2.69
C ALA A 348 22.55 -0.74 -3.65
N ARG A 349 23.39 0.21 -3.26
CA ARG A 349 23.84 1.31 -4.11
C ARG A 349 24.60 0.80 -5.33
N ALA A 350 25.60 -0.05 -5.13
CA ALA A 350 26.39 -0.64 -6.22
C ALA A 350 25.51 -1.43 -7.21
N TYR A 351 24.54 -2.20 -6.71
CA TYR A 351 23.60 -2.94 -7.55
C TYR A 351 22.70 -1.99 -8.35
N TYR A 352 22.16 -0.95 -7.73
CA TYR A 352 21.35 0.06 -8.42
C TYR A 352 22.16 0.75 -9.53
N ASP A 353 23.38 1.22 -9.23
CA ASP A 353 24.25 1.89 -10.20
C ASP A 353 24.62 0.95 -11.37
N GLN A 354 24.84 -0.34 -11.10
CA GLN A 354 25.02 -1.36 -12.16
C GLN A 354 23.78 -1.48 -13.06
N GLN A 355 22.57 -1.44 -12.51
CA GLN A 355 21.34 -1.46 -13.32
C GLN A 355 21.22 -0.19 -14.17
N ARG A 356 21.58 0.97 -13.62
CA ARG A 356 21.60 2.24 -14.34
C ARG A 356 22.61 2.22 -15.50
N ALA A 357 23.80 1.69 -15.25
CA ALA A 357 24.86 1.52 -16.27
C ALA A 357 24.46 0.56 -17.40
N ARG A 358 23.53 -0.39 -17.15
CA ARG A 358 22.94 -1.27 -18.17
C ARG A 358 21.83 -0.61 -19.00
N GLY A 359 21.57 0.70 -18.79
CA GLY A 359 20.55 1.46 -19.52
C GLY A 359 19.14 1.37 -18.91
N HIS A 360 18.97 0.78 -17.74
CA HIS A 360 17.66 0.82 -17.07
C HIS A 360 17.38 2.19 -16.50
N ASP A 361 16.17 2.71 -16.70
CA ASP A 361 15.68 3.91 -16.03
C ASP A 361 15.58 3.74 -14.52
N HIS A 362 15.42 4.86 -13.79
CA HIS A 362 15.33 4.90 -12.33
C HIS A 362 14.32 3.88 -11.76
N ARG A 363 13.09 3.89 -12.25
CA ARG A 363 12.02 3.00 -11.76
C ARG A 363 12.29 1.50 -12.00
N PRO A 364 12.69 1.06 -13.21
CA PRO A 364 13.14 -0.31 -13.45
C PRO A 364 14.33 -0.74 -12.59
N ALA A 365 15.33 0.15 -12.39
CA ALA A 365 16.50 -0.15 -11.56
C ALA A 365 16.11 -0.35 -10.09
N LEU A 366 15.26 0.52 -9.51
CA LEU A 366 14.71 0.35 -8.16
C LEU A 366 13.91 -0.94 -8.02
N ARG A 367 13.09 -1.29 -9.00
CA ARG A 367 12.29 -2.52 -8.97
C ARG A 367 13.18 -3.76 -8.99
N ALA A 368 14.28 -3.74 -9.77
CA ALA A 368 15.26 -4.82 -9.78
C ALA A 368 15.95 -4.96 -8.41
N LEU A 369 16.28 -3.85 -7.75
CA LEU A 369 16.80 -3.85 -6.39
C LEU A 369 15.75 -4.33 -5.39
N GLY A 370 14.49 -3.87 -5.50
CA GLY A 370 13.36 -4.32 -4.68
C GLY A 370 13.15 -5.84 -4.78
N ALA A 371 13.30 -6.43 -5.96
CA ALA A 371 13.25 -7.88 -6.11
C ALA A 371 14.39 -8.60 -5.35
N LYS A 372 15.58 -7.99 -5.26
CA LYS A 372 16.67 -8.53 -4.42
C LYS A 372 16.34 -8.42 -2.94
N TRP A 373 15.82 -7.25 -2.51
CA TRP A 373 15.38 -7.06 -1.14
C TRP A 373 14.29 -8.05 -0.74
N LEU A 374 13.30 -8.32 -1.57
CA LEU A 374 12.25 -9.29 -1.25
C LEU A 374 12.79 -10.72 -1.01
N LYS A 375 13.87 -11.12 -1.67
CA LYS A 375 14.52 -12.39 -1.38
C LYS A 375 15.15 -12.41 0.02
N ILE A 376 15.78 -11.32 0.42
CA ILE A 376 16.37 -11.16 1.76
C ILE A 376 15.27 -11.09 2.82
N ILE A 377 14.28 -10.24 2.59
CA ILE A 377 13.12 -10.03 3.47
C ILE A 377 12.36 -11.34 3.68
N PHE A 378 12.21 -12.18 2.65
CA PHE A 378 11.57 -13.49 2.78
C PHE A 378 12.32 -14.37 3.80
N VAL A 379 13.66 -14.43 3.73
CA VAL A 379 14.46 -15.22 4.67
C VAL A 379 14.37 -14.64 6.09
N MET A 380 14.39 -13.31 6.22
CA MET A 380 14.21 -12.64 7.51
C MET A 380 12.83 -12.94 8.11
N TRP A 381 11.79 -12.90 7.29
CA TRP A 381 10.41 -13.16 7.69
C TRP A 381 10.19 -14.64 8.06
N ASP A 382 10.68 -15.57 7.24
CA ASP A 382 10.54 -17.02 7.46
C ASP A 382 11.26 -17.50 8.75
N ARG A 383 12.43 -16.91 9.01
CA ARG A 383 13.28 -17.28 10.17
C ARG A 383 13.20 -16.33 11.35
N GLN A 384 12.53 -15.20 11.20
CA GLN A 384 12.45 -14.12 12.20
C GLN A 384 13.82 -13.63 12.68
N ILE A 385 14.78 -13.50 11.75
CA ILE A 385 16.15 -13.09 12.02
C ILE A 385 16.43 -11.66 11.51
N PRO A 386 17.32 -10.90 12.21
CA PRO A 386 17.75 -9.58 11.76
C PRO A 386 18.51 -9.65 10.43
N TYR A 387 18.50 -8.52 9.71
CA TYR A 387 19.35 -8.34 8.54
C TYR A 387 20.81 -8.20 8.95
N ASP A 388 21.68 -8.95 8.27
CA ASP A 388 23.12 -8.87 8.42
C ASP A 388 23.77 -8.62 7.05
N GLU A 389 24.30 -7.41 6.87
CA GLU A 389 24.91 -6.98 5.63
C GLU A 389 26.22 -7.75 5.35
N GLN A 390 27.02 -8.04 6.37
CA GLN A 390 28.28 -8.77 6.21
C GLN A 390 28.02 -10.21 5.78
N HIS A 391 27.03 -10.87 6.39
CA HIS A 391 26.58 -12.20 5.98
C HIS A 391 26.09 -12.20 4.55
N HIS A 392 25.32 -11.18 4.15
CA HIS A 392 24.82 -11.04 2.77
C HIS A 392 25.97 -10.90 1.77
N LEU A 393 26.93 -10.02 2.02
CA LEU A 393 28.11 -9.81 1.17
C LEU A 393 28.97 -11.09 1.04
N ALA A 394 29.22 -11.79 2.14
CA ALA A 394 29.93 -13.07 2.13
C ALA A 394 29.22 -14.13 1.27
N THR A 395 27.90 -14.18 1.35
CA THR A 395 27.08 -15.10 0.54
C THR A 395 27.12 -14.75 -0.95
N MET A 396 27.07 -13.46 -1.30
CA MET A 396 27.22 -13.01 -2.69
C MET A 396 28.57 -13.39 -3.28
N THR A 397 29.65 -13.18 -2.52
CA THR A 397 31.01 -13.53 -2.95
C THR A 397 31.15 -15.02 -3.20
N ARG A 398 30.64 -15.88 -2.30
CA ARG A 398 30.62 -17.33 -2.47
C ARG A 398 29.85 -17.78 -3.72
N GLN A 399 28.70 -17.16 -4.01
CA GLN A 399 27.90 -17.45 -5.20
C GLN A 399 28.64 -17.06 -6.49
N GLN A 400 29.31 -15.90 -6.52
CA GLN A 400 30.10 -15.45 -7.64
C GLN A 400 31.27 -16.37 -7.92
N LEU A 401 31.98 -16.85 -6.90
CA LEU A 401 33.07 -17.81 -7.04
C LEU A 401 32.59 -19.16 -7.58
N ARG A 402 31.44 -19.66 -7.10
CA ARG A 402 30.82 -20.89 -7.64
C ARG A 402 30.46 -20.77 -9.12
N GLN A 403 29.87 -19.64 -9.53
CA GLN A 403 29.52 -19.40 -10.94
C GLN A 403 30.75 -19.28 -11.85
N ARG A 404 31.84 -18.67 -11.36
CA ARG A 404 33.12 -18.60 -12.09
C ARG A 404 33.77 -19.97 -12.21
N GLY A 405 33.68 -20.79 -11.17
CA GLY A 405 34.19 -22.19 -11.21
C GLY A 405 33.46 -23.07 -12.23
N GLN A 406 32.11 -22.96 -12.26
CA GLN A 406 31.28 -23.72 -13.22
C GLN A 406 31.50 -23.29 -14.69
N LYS A 407 31.79 -22.00 -14.94
CA LYS A 407 32.12 -21.51 -16.30
C LYS A 407 33.53 -21.89 -16.79
N LYS A 408 34.41 -22.33 -15.88
CA LYS A 408 35.75 -22.83 -16.26
C LYS A 408 35.77 -24.34 -16.55
N VAL A 409 34.72 -25.07 -16.20
CA VAL A 409 34.57 -26.51 -16.34
C VAL A 409 33.65 -26.90 -17.54
N ALA A 410 32.91 -25.91 -18.08
CA ALA A 410 32.09 -26.04 -19.29
C ALA A 410 32.82 -25.37 -20.49
#